data_917c6aefa6f0608a95e46f2de15bb2c6
#
_entry.id   917c6aefa6f0608a95e46f2de15bb2c6
#
_cell.length_a   1.000
_cell.length_b   1.000
_cell.length_c   1.000
_cell.angle_alpha   90.00
_cell.angle_beta   90.00
_cell.angle_gamma   90.00
#
_symmetry.space_group_name_H-M   'P 1'
#
loop_
_entity.id
_entity.type
_entity.pdbx_description
1 polymer ?
#
loop_
_entity_poly.entity_id
_entity_poly.type
_entity_poly.pdbx_seq_one_letter_code
_entity_poly.pdbx_strand_id
1 'polypeptide(L)'
;MRRTLNLAALLAMTFCFAVSARAEPLLLYTSQPDGDVRTLVEAFAESCPGVEVRVFRSGTEEVVSKVLAEKMTGRVQADLLLLADAVTFERLKAEGVLAVYRSPEASALPDSVQDPDGTYCGTKVLATVLLFNTSAGKAVEPTWKALLDPENADRAMIASPLYSGAAAYQLGVLTRSEGFGWEFYEGMKANAVAVGKGNGSIITAVAGGDRLFGPVVDYMARRAKAKGSPVDYVYPAEGSPVITEPVGIVAREEVRAEAKRFVDFLLSEKGQALFSGMGYVPVRRGVPVPDGLLGIDQVTVLSADSAMLIREREGDKARFSELFGY
;
A
#
# COMPACT_ATOMS: atom_id res chain seq x y z
N MET A 1 -25.89 47.91 74.97
CA MET A 1 -24.84 48.00 73.90
C MET A 1 -24.68 46.61 73.28
N ARG A 2 -25.27 46.35 72.08
CA ARG A 2 -25.22 45.04 71.38
C ARG A 2 -24.26 45.19 70.23
N ARG A 3 -23.19 44.38 70.21
CA ARG A 3 -22.26 44.30 69.08
C ARG A 3 -22.80 43.25 68.13
N THR A 4 -23.13 43.65 66.91
CA THR A 4 -23.48 42.81 65.80
C THR A 4 -22.20 42.34 65.13
N LEU A 5 -21.94 41.02 65.08
CA LEU A 5 -20.91 40.37 64.27
C LEU A 5 -21.46 40.22 62.84
N ASN A 6 -20.83 40.81 61.85
CA ASN A 6 -21.06 40.55 60.43
C ASN A 6 -20.17 39.37 60.01
N LEU A 7 -20.81 38.25 59.69
CA LEU A 7 -20.16 37.09 59.09
C LEU A 7 -20.18 37.24 57.55
N ALA A 8 -19.04 37.62 56.95
CA ALA A 8 -18.91 37.65 55.49
C ALA A 8 -18.56 36.21 55.04
N ALA A 9 -19.49 35.56 54.36
CA ALA A 9 -19.28 34.26 53.70
C ALA A 9 -18.48 34.49 52.43
N LEU A 10 -17.21 34.06 52.40
CA LEU A 10 -16.34 34.04 51.22
C LEU A 10 -16.68 32.78 50.38
N LEU A 11 -17.46 32.94 49.31
CA LEU A 11 -17.77 31.87 48.36
C LEU A 11 -16.56 31.69 47.41
N ALA A 12 -15.69 30.72 47.70
CA ALA A 12 -14.60 30.34 46.83
C ALA A 12 -15.17 29.54 45.64
N MET A 13 -15.31 30.19 44.48
CA MET A 13 -15.69 29.59 43.23
C MET A 13 -14.47 28.86 42.64
N THR A 14 -14.38 27.55 42.91
CA THR A 14 -13.32 26.71 42.31
C THR A 14 -13.66 26.48 40.85
N PHE A 15 -13.01 27.25 39.95
CA PHE A 15 -13.08 27.04 38.52
C PHE A 15 -12.21 25.80 38.19
N CYS A 16 -12.83 24.62 38.08
CA CYS A 16 -12.20 23.45 37.51
C CYS A 16 -11.95 23.71 36.03
N PHE A 17 -10.77 24.16 35.68
CA PHE A 17 -10.29 24.04 34.30
C PHE A 17 -10.17 22.56 33.97
N ALA A 18 -11.18 22.01 33.30
CA ALA A 18 -11.02 20.71 32.62
C ALA A 18 -9.97 20.93 31.53
N VAL A 19 -8.70 20.61 31.84
CA VAL A 19 -7.70 20.43 30.81
C VAL A 19 -8.18 19.22 30.00
N SER A 20 -8.81 19.49 28.85
CA SER A 20 -9.06 18.44 27.85
C SER A 20 -7.71 17.84 27.51
N ALA A 21 -7.40 16.69 28.07
CA ALA A 21 -6.24 15.92 27.66
C ALA A 21 -6.44 15.63 26.16
N ARG A 22 -5.66 16.31 25.33
CA ARG A 22 -5.68 16.06 23.89
C ARG A 22 -5.25 14.61 23.70
N ALA A 23 -6.11 13.80 23.11
CA ALA A 23 -5.76 12.40 22.84
C ALA A 23 -4.45 12.35 22.04
N GLU A 24 -3.58 11.42 22.37
CA GLU A 24 -2.35 11.20 21.59
C GLU A 24 -2.73 10.91 20.13
N PRO A 25 -1.99 11.46 19.17
CA PRO A 25 -2.26 11.21 17.75
C PRO A 25 -2.13 9.72 17.44
N LEU A 26 -2.92 9.23 16.49
CA LEU A 26 -2.71 7.92 15.89
C LEU A 26 -1.45 7.97 15.02
N LEU A 27 -0.60 6.97 15.09
CA LEU A 27 0.59 6.86 14.26
C LEU A 27 0.37 5.81 13.18
N LEU A 28 0.23 6.27 11.94
CA LEU A 28 0.08 5.45 10.74
C LEU A 28 1.44 5.27 10.04
N TYR A 29 1.88 4.01 9.89
CA TYR A 29 2.99 3.69 9.00
C TYR A 29 2.47 3.18 7.67
N THR A 30 2.94 3.77 6.57
CA THR A 30 2.39 3.47 5.25
C THR A 30 3.42 3.54 4.13
N SER A 31 3.14 2.81 3.04
CA SER A 31 3.86 2.89 1.78
C SER A 31 3.10 3.66 0.69
N GLN A 32 1.93 4.19 0.99
CA GLN A 32 1.17 5.01 0.07
C GLN A 32 1.92 6.30 -0.34
N PRO A 33 1.68 6.86 -1.54
CA PRO A 33 2.18 8.18 -1.91
C PRO A 33 1.73 9.28 -0.94
N ASP A 34 2.61 10.27 -0.67
CA ASP A 34 2.36 11.35 0.31
C ASP A 34 1.06 12.12 0.03
N GLY A 35 0.75 12.40 -1.25
CA GLY A 35 -0.50 13.09 -1.61
C GLY A 35 -1.74 12.27 -1.27
N ASP A 36 -1.66 10.96 -1.46
CA ASP A 36 -2.78 10.05 -1.22
C ASP A 36 -3.06 9.87 0.27
N VAL A 37 -2.02 9.67 1.06
CA VAL A 37 -2.18 9.53 2.52
C VAL A 37 -2.66 10.83 3.16
N ARG A 38 -2.25 11.98 2.62
CA ARG A 38 -2.77 13.29 3.07
C ARG A 38 -4.26 13.39 2.84
N THR A 39 -4.73 13.13 1.62
CA THR A 39 -6.16 13.12 1.28
C THR A 39 -6.95 12.15 2.16
N LEU A 40 -6.39 10.99 2.42
CA LEU A 40 -7.00 9.98 3.29
C LEU A 40 -7.15 10.47 4.73
N VAL A 41 -6.10 11.05 5.31
CA VAL A 41 -6.09 11.57 6.69
C VAL A 41 -7.04 12.78 6.82
N GLU A 42 -7.08 13.67 5.85
CA GLU A 42 -8.02 14.80 5.82
C GLU A 42 -9.48 14.32 5.80
N ALA A 43 -9.81 13.36 4.93
CA ALA A 43 -11.17 12.79 4.87
C ALA A 43 -11.56 11.99 6.13
N PHE A 44 -10.59 11.32 6.77
CA PHE A 44 -10.81 10.68 8.07
C PHE A 44 -11.08 11.71 9.16
N ALA A 45 -10.32 12.80 9.22
CA ALA A 45 -10.52 13.88 10.20
C ALA A 45 -11.90 14.54 10.10
N GLU A 46 -12.44 14.68 8.87
CA GLU A 46 -13.83 15.12 8.66
C GLU A 46 -14.86 14.13 9.22
N SER A 47 -14.58 12.83 9.12
CA SER A 47 -15.47 11.75 9.56
C SER A 47 -15.35 11.47 11.06
N CYS A 48 -14.19 11.75 11.65
CA CYS A 48 -13.85 11.51 13.06
C CYS A 48 -13.19 12.75 13.67
N PRO A 49 -13.95 13.85 13.90
CA PRO A 49 -13.41 15.08 14.48
C PRO A 49 -12.70 14.83 15.81
N GLY A 50 -11.56 15.50 16.01
CA GLY A 50 -10.76 15.40 17.23
C GLY A 50 -9.72 14.28 17.25
N VAL A 51 -9.65 13.44 16.22
CA VAL A 51 -8.60 12.42 16.06
C VAL A 51 -7.51 12.98 15.13
N GLU A 52 -6.31 13.19 15.68
CA GLU A 52 -5.12 13.53 14.90
C GLU A 52 -4.45 12.25 14.41
N VAL A 53 -4.03 12.22 13.12
CA VAL A 53 -3.25 11.11 12.55
C VAL A 53 -1.90 11.66 12.13
N ARG A 54 -0.82 11.08 12.64
CA ARG A 54 0.55 11.32 12.19
C ARG A 54 1.02 10.19 11.31
N VAL A 55 1.74 10.53 10.27
CA VAL A 55 2.13 9.58 9.24
C VAL A 55 3.65 9.44 9.21
N PHE A 56 4.12 8.20 9.25
CA PHE A 56 5.45 7.82 8.79
C PHE A 56 5.31 7.12 7.44
N ARG A 57 5.94 7.68 6.40
CA ARG A 57 5.87 7.15 5.04
C ARG A 57 7.23 6.72 4.52
N SER A 58 7.32 5.48 4.05
CA SER A 58 8.47 4.98 3.27
C SER A 58 8.06 3.85 2.32
N GLY A 59 9.00 3.18 1.66
CA GLY A 59 8.72 1.94 0.94
C GLY A 59 8.29 0.83 1.90
N THR A 60 7.52 -0.13 1.41
CA THR A 60 7.00 -1.23 2.24
C THR A 60 8.12 -1.94 2.99
N GLU A 61 9.22 -2.27 2.32
CA GLU A 61 10.33 -3.01 2.93
C GLU A 61 11.06 -2.20 4.01
N GLU A 62 11.22 -0.88 3.81
CA GLU A 62 11.79 0.01 4.83
C GLU A 62 10.86 0.14 6.05
N VAL A 63 9.53 0.22 5.83
CA VAL A 63 8.54 0.23 6.92
C VAL A 63 8.58 -1.07 7.70
N VAL A 64 8.60 -2.23 7.03
CA VAL A 64 8.70 -3.54 7.68
C VAL A 64 9.97 -3.64 8.52
N SER A 65 11.12 -3.24 7.97
CA SER A 65 12.39 -3.24 8.69
C SER A 65 12.32 -2.38 9.95
N LYS A 66 11.72 -1.19 9.87
CA LYS A 66 11.48 -0.30 11.00
C LYS A 66 10.57 -0.96 12.05
N VAL A 67 9.44 -1.54 11.65
CA VAL A 67 8.49 -2.21 12.55
C VAL A 67 9.18 -3.35 13.30
N LEU A 68 9.95 -4.19 12.60
CA LEU A 68 10.65 -5.30 13.22
C LEU A 68 11.77 -4.83 14.18
N ALA A 69 12.52 -3.79 13.81
CA ALA A 69 13.52 -3.19 14.69
C ALA A 69 12.88 -2.60 15.96
N GLU A 70 11.77 -1.89 15.85
CA GLU A 70 11.02 -1.37 17.00
C GLU A 70 10.47 -2.50 17.89
N LYS A 71 9.96 -3.58 17.30
CA LYS A 71 9.54 -4.78 18.04
C LYS A 71 10.68 -5.36 18.86
N MET A 72 11.89 -5.47 18.29
CA MET A 72 13.08 -5.96 19.00
C MET A 72 13.48 -5.08 20.19
N THR A 73 13.16 -3.79 20.15
CA THR A 73 13.37 -2.86 21.25
C THR A 73 12.21 -2.81 22.25
N GLY A 74 11.24 -3.70 22.10
CA GLY A 74 10.14 -3.93 23.03
C GLY A 74 8.79 -3.31 22.62
N ARG A 75 8.74 -2.35 21.68
CA ARG A 75 7.47 -1.73 21.29
C ARG A 75 7.51 -1.18 19.87
N VAL A 76 6.60 -1.64 19.02
CA VAL A 76 6.28 -0.99 17.74
C VAL A 76 5.60 0.35 18.02
N GLN A 77 6.04 1.45 17.43
CA GLN A 77 5.47 2.76 17.69
C GLN A 77 4.16 2.99 16.95
N ALA A 78 4.02 2.46 15.73
CA ALA A 78 2.80 2.60 14.95
C ALA A 78 1.55 2.05 15.67
N ASP A 79 0.41 2.68 15.48
CA ASP A 79 -0.92 2.15 15.83
C ASP A 79 -1.52 1.39 14.65
N LEU A 80 -1.20 1.82 13.42
CA LEU A 80 -1.77 1.33 12.17
C LEU A 80 -0.69 1.09 11.12
N LEU A 81 -0.86 0.04 10.35
CA LEU A 81 -0.06 -0.26 9.16
C LEU A 81 -0.95 -0.29 7.92
N LEU A 82 -0.51 0.37 6.83
CA LEU A 82 -1.18 0.36 5.53
C LEU A 82 -0.10 0.17 4.46
N LEU A 83 0.12 -1.07 4.03
CA LEU A 83 1.26 -1.49 3.22
C LEU A 83 0.81 -2.29 1.99
N ALA A 84 1.74 -2.53 1.07
CA ALA A 84 1.42 -2.95 -0.29
C ALA A 84 0.68 -4.29 -0.41
N ASP A 85 1.05 -5.33 0.34
CA ASP A 85 0.61 -6.69 0.02
C ASP A 85 0.35 -7.58 1.25
N ALA A 86 -0.50 -8.60 1.06
CA ALA A 86 -0.89 -9.55 2.09
C ALA A 86 0.27 -10.43 2.58
N VAL A 87 1.26 -10.75 1.73
CA VAL A 87 2.44 -11.53 2.11
C VAL A 87 3.23 -10.81 3.20
N THR A 88 3.35 -9.49 3.08
CA THR A 88 3.93 -8.61 4.12
C THR A 88 3.14 -8.72 5.43
N PHE A 89 1.81 -8.69 5.36
CA PHE A 89 0.96 -8.79 6.57
C PHE A 89 1.00 -10.17 7.21
N GLU A 90 1.06 -11.25 6.43
CA GLU A 90 1.24 -12.59 6.97
C GLU A 90 2.57 -12.73 7.74
N ARG A 91 3.65 -12.15 7.22
CA ARG A 91 4.92 -12.08 7.96
C ARG A 91 4.77 -11.32 9.28
N LEU A 92 4.16 -10.14 9.27
CA LEU A 92 3.95 -9.31 10.47
C LEU A 92 3.00 -9.99 11.47
N LYS A 93 2.02 -10.75 10.99
CA LYS A 93 1.13 -11.59 11.79
C LYS A 93 1.90 -12.71 12.47
N ALA A 94 2.72 -13.45 11.73
CA ALA A 94 3.57 -14.51 12.29
C ALA A 94 4.54 -13.98 13.36
N GLU A 95 4.98 -12.74 13.21
CA GLU A 95 5.77 -12.01 14.20
C GLU A 95 4.95 -11.48 15.40
N GLY A 96 3.63 -11.69 15.43
CA GLY A 96 2.76 -11.18 16.51
C GLY A 96 2.66 -9.65 16.58
N VAL A 97 2.89 -8.97 15.45
CA VAL A 97 2.80 -7.50 15.35
C VAL A 97 1.35 -7.01 15.28
N LEU A 98 0.43 -7.83 14.76
CA LEU A 98 -0.92 -7.43 14.43
C LEU A 98 -1.94 -7.85 15.49
N ALA A 99 -2.87 -6.95 15.78
CA ALA A 99 -4.03 -7.23 16.62
C ALA A 99 -5.16 -7.86 15.79
N VAL A 100 -5.95 -8.70 16.42
CA VAL A 100 -7.20 -9.18 15.83
C VAL A 100 -8.26 -8.10 15.92
N TYR A 101 -8.77 -7.67 14.78
CA TYR A 101 -9.90 -6.76 14.67
C TYR A 101 -10.70 -7.01 13.40
N ARG A 102 -11.94 -7.43 13.55
CA ARG A 102 -12.88 -7.55 12.43
C ARG A 102 -13.77 -6.31 12.38
N SER A 103 -13.58 -5.50 11.35
CA SER A 103 -14.43 -4.34 11.11
C SER A 103 -15.88 -4.77 10.83
N PRO A 104 -16.89 -4.07 11.36
CA PRO A 104 -18.28 -4.29 10.96
C PRO A 104 -18.52 -4.08 9.45
N GLU A 105 -17.68 -3.29 8.79
CA GLU A 105 -17.74 -3.06 7.34
C GLU A 105 -17.28 -4.29 6.50
N ALA A 106 -16.58 -5.24 7.12
CA ALA A 106 -16.02 -6.40 6.44
C ALA A 106 -17.08 -7.28 5.75
N SER A 107 -18.32 -7.31 6.25
CA SER A 107 -19.44 -8.06 5.65
C SER A 107 -19.82 -7.61 4.23
N ALA A 108 -19.43 -6.40 3.83
CA ALA A 108 -19.67 -5.85 2.49
C ALA A 108 -18.49 -6.07 1.53
N LEU A 109 -17.44 -6.75 1.98
CA LEU A 109 -16.22 -7.00 1.22
C LEU A 109 -16.13 -8.48 0.82
N PRO A 110 -15.45 -8.82 -0.29
CA PRO A 110 -15.15 -10.20 -0.65
C PRO A 110 -14.28 -10.88 0.43
N ASP A 111 -14.50 -12.17 0.67
CA ASP A 111 -13.67 -12.95 1.59
C ASP A 111 -12.20 -13.00 1.14
N SER A 112 -11.95 -12.95 -0.17
CA SER A 112 -10.62 -12.99 -0.77
C SER A 112 -9.69 -11.83 -0.39
N VAL A 113 -10.24 -10.74 0.13
CA VAL A 113 -9.45 -9.59 0.60
C VAL A 113 -9.31 -9.54 2.13
N GLN A 114 -9.88 -10.51 2.84
CA GLN A 114 -9.91 -10.56 4.30
C GLN A 114 -8.98 -11.65 4.82
N ASP A 115 -8.20 -11.35 5.85
CA ASP A 115 -7.49 -12.38 6.60
C ASP A 115 -8.48 -13.23 7.39
N PRO A 116 -8.46 -14.59 7.25
CA PRO A 116 -9.32 -15.49 8.01
C PRO A 116 -9.22 -15.33 9.54
N ASP A 117 -8.03 -14.93 10.03
CA ASP A 117 -7.81 -14.71 11.48
C ASP A 117 -8.22 -13.29 11.91
N GLY A 118 -8.54 -12.39 10.95
CA GLY A 118 -9.04 -11.04 11.22
C GLY A 118 -7.96 -10.07 11.68
N THR A 119 -6.71 -10.26 11.29
CA THR A 119 -5.61 -9.37 11.69
C THR A 119 -5.35 -8.25 10.68
N TYR A 120 -5.83 -8.41 9.45
CA TYR A 120 -5.75 -7.36 8.40
C TYR A 120 -6.90 -7.52 7.39
N CYS A 121 -7.11 -6.48 6.60
CA CYS A 121 -8.06 -6.49 5.50
C CYS A 121 -7.52 -5.64 4.35
N GLY A 122 -7.63 -6.14 3.11
CA GLY A 122 -7.34 -5.37 1.90
C GLY A 122 -8.25 -4.16 1.76
N THR A 123 -7.70 -3.05 1.31
CA THR A 123 -8.44 -1.78 1.21
C THR A 123 -8.75 -1.38 -0.22
N LYS A 124 -7.97 -1.84 -1.19
CA LYS A 124 -8.11 -1.55 -2.62
C LYS A 124 -7.30 -2.54 -3.44
N VAL A 125 -7.61 -2.68 -4.71
CA VAL A 125 -6.93 -3.59 -5.64
C VAL A 125 -5.96 -2.80 -6.50
N LEU A 126 -4.76 -3.34 -6.69
CA LEU A 126 -3.74 -2.82 -7.58
C LEU A 126 -3.22 -3.96 -8.45
N ALA A 127 -3.38 -3.85 -9.75
CA ALA A 127 -2.79 -4.78 -10.71
C ALA A 127 -1.50 -4.20 -11.31
N THR A 128 -0.52 -5.03 -11.62
CA THR A 128 0.67 -4.58 -12.34
C THR A 128 0.41 -4.56 -13.84
N VAL A 129 0.66 -3.43 -14.48
CA VAL A 129 0.52 -3.17 -15.93
C VAL A 129 1.86 -2.79 -16.53
N LEU A 130 2.00 -2.89 -17.85
CA LEU A 130 3.12 -2.34 -18.59
C LEU A 130 2.80 -0.90 -19.01
N LEU A 131 3.45 0.07 -18.38
CA LEU A 131 3.45 1.48 -18.77
C LEU A 131 4.42 1.69 -19.92
N PHE A 132 4.06 2.44 -20.96
CA PHE A 132 4.95 2.76 -22.07
C PHE A 132 4.81 4.21 -22.53
N ASN A 133 5.89 4.73 -23.15
CA ASN A 133 5.93 6.09 -23.70
C ASN A 133 5.29 6.11 -25.10
N THR A 134 4.25 6.94 -25.28
CA THR A 134 3.51 7.06 -26.55
C THR A 134 4.22 7.90 -27.59
N SER A 135 5.18 8.75 -27.19
CA SER A 135 5.97 9.58 -28.11
C SER A 135 7.08 8.80 -28.83
N ALA A 136 7.38 7.59 -28.36
CA ALA A 136 8.42 6.76 -28.97
C ALA A 136 8.02 6.12 -30.31
N GLY A 137 6.78 6.27 -30.74
CA GLY A 137 6.27 5.79 -32.04
C GLY A 137 6.16 4.26 -32.16
N LYS A 138 6.49 3.50 -31.10
CA LYS A 138 6.38 2.03 -31.05
C LYS A 138 5.47 1.63 -29.90
N ALA A 139 4.41 0.87 -30.22
CA ALA A 139 3.61 0.21 -29.20
C ALA A 139 4.43 -0.90 -28.52
N VAL A 140 4.22 -1.08 -27.22
CA VAL A 140 4.79 -2.20 -26.48
C VAL A 140 3.80 -3.35 -26.56
N GLU A 141 4.29 -4.54 -26.89
CA GLU A 141 3.47 -5.73 -26.88
C GLU A 141 2.90 -6.00 -25.47
N PRO A 142 1.63 -6.38 -25.33
CA PRO A 142 0.98 -6.61 -24.04
C PRO A 142 1.41 -7.96 -23.45
N THR A 143 2.71 -8.15 -23.25
CA THR A 143 3.32 -9.39 -22.73
C THR A 143 4.52 -9.07 -21.84
N TRP A 144 4.67 -9.81 -20.75
CA TRP A 144 5.87 -9.75 -19.92
C TRP A 144 7.15 -10.03 -20.71
N LYS A 145 7.07 -10.85 -21.77
CA LYS A 145 8.19 -11.20 -22.63
C LYS A 145 8.78 -10.01 -23.38
N ALA A 146 8.06 -8.90 -23.50
CA ALA A 146 8.61 -7.65 -24.05
C ALA A 146 9.88 -7.17 -23.29
N LEU A 147 10.01 -7.54 -21.99
CA LEU A 147 11.20 -7.26 -21.18
C LEU A 147 12.44 -8.07 -21.61
N LEU A 148 12.25 -9.15 -22.35
CA LEU A 148 13.30 -10.03 -22.85
C LEU A 148 13.63 -9.79 -24.33
N ASP A 149 12.80 -9.03 -25.04
CA ASP A 149 12.98 -8.76 -26.46
C ASP A 149 14.29 -7.97 -26.70
N PRO A 150 15.26 -8.50 -27.50
CA PRO A 150 16.51 -7.81 -27.79
C PRO A 150 16.32 -6.44 -28.45
N GLU A 151 15.22 -6.21 -29.17
CA GLU A 151 14.89 -4.88 -29.73
C GLU A 151 14.58 -3.84 -28.63
N ASN A 152 14.28 -4.30 -27.43
CA ASN A 152 14.02 -3.48 -26.24
C ASN A 152 15.21 -3.43 -25.28
N ALA A 153 16.39 -3.90 -25.68
CA ALA A 153 17.60 -3.87 -24.83
C ALA A 153 17.90 -2.45 -24.34
N ASP A 154 18.19 -2.30 -23.03
CA ASP A 154 18.42 -1.02 -22.33
C ASP A 154 17.25 -0.02 -22.42
N ARG A 155 16.05 -0.46 -22.77
CA ARG A 155 14.89 0.43 -22.95
C ARG A 155 13.81 0.26 -21.86
N ALA A 156 13.94 -0.71 -20.98
CA ALA A 156 12.99 -0.98 -19.91
C ALA A 156 13.55 -0.67 -18.52
N MET A 157 12.65 -0.45 -17.55
CA MET A 157 12.98 -0.29 -16.15
C MET A 157 11.99 -1.05 -15.27
N ILE A 158 12.48 -1.74 -14.25
CA ILE A 158 11.67 -2.39 -13.21
C ILE A 158 11.87 -1.75 -11.85
N ALA A 159 10.94 -1.93 -10.92
CA ALA A 159 11.08 -1.46 -9.54
C ALA A 159 11.90 -2.45 -8.70
N SER A 160 12.69 -1.92 -7.76
CA SER A 160 13.45 -2.73 -6.81
C SER A 160 12.53 -3.42 -5.79
N PRO A 161 12.59 -4.74 -5.66
CA PRO A 161 11.89 -5.48 -4.62
C PRO A 161 12.47 -5.24 -3.21
N LEU A 162 13.63 -4.58 -3.11
CA LEU A 162 14.25 -4.20 -1.82
C LEU A 162 13.60 -2.96 -1.21
N TYR A 163 12.76 -2.25 -1.97
CA TYR A 163 12.05 -1.06 -1.53
C TYR A 163 10.53 -1.19 -1.70
N SER A 164 10.09 -1.65 -2.87
CA SER A 164 8.68 -1.70 -3.26
C SER A 164 8.07 -3.06 -2.92
N GLY A 165 7.06 -3.09 -2.03
CA GLY A 165 6.31 -4.31 -1.71
C GLY A 165 5.59 -4.90 -2.92
N ALA A 166 5.04 -4.05 -3.80
CA ALA A 166 4.43 -4.51 -5.05
C ALA A 166 5.46 -5.21 -5.95
N ALA A 167 6.69 -4.67 -6.05
CA ALA A 167 7.76 -5.31 -6.82
C ALA A 167 8.25 -6.61 -6.16
N ALA A 168 8.30 -6.67 -4.82
CA ALA A 168 8.64 -7.89 -4.10
C ALA A 168 7.57 -8.99 -4.28
N TYR A 169 6.30 -8.60 -4.28
CA TYR A 169 5.19 -9.52 -4.60
C TYR A 169 5.29 -10.00 -6.05
N GLN A 170 5.49 -9.09 -7.00
CA GLN A 170 5.69 -9.42 -8.42
C GLN A 170 6.87 -10.37 -8.63
N LEU A 171 8.01 -10.13 -7.98
CA LEU A 171 9.17 -11.01 -8.02
C LEU A 171 8.79 -12.43 -7.59
N GLY A 172 8.16 -12.57 -6.43
CA GLY A 172 7.72 -13.86 -5.91
C GLY A 172 6.74 -14.58 -6.84
N VAL A 173 5.77 -13.87 -7.42
CA VAL A 173 4.79 -14.44 -8.35
C VAL A 173 5.47 -14.88 -9.65
N LEU A 174 6.19 -13.99 -10.32
CA LEU A 174 6.79 -14.30 -11.63
C LEU A 174 7.85 -15.39 -11.56
N THR A 175 8.64 -15.45 -10.48
CA THR A 175 9.64 -16.52 -10.33
C THR A 175 9.01 -17.91 -10.15
N ARG A 176 7.70 -17.98 -9.90
CA ARG A 176 6.93 -19.23 -9.68
C ARG A 176 5.82 -19.46 -10.71
N SER A 177 5.65 -18.53 -11.63
CA SER A 177 4.67 -18.68 -12.72
C SER A 177 5.26 -19.46 -13.89
N GLU A 178 4.45 -20.35 -14.48
CA GLU A 178 4.83 -21.11 -15.65
C GLU A 178 5.26 -20.20 -16.81
N GLY A 179 6.36 -20.52 -17.45
CA GLY A 179 6.93 -19.77 -18.55
C GLY A 179 7.76 -18.55 -18.15
N PHE A 180 8.02 -18.36 -16.82
CA PHE A 180 8.85 -17.27 -16.31
C PHE A 180 10.05 -17.82 -15.49
N GLY A 181 9.92 -17.97 -14.19
CA GLY A 181 11.02 -18.45 -13.35
C GLY A 181 12.13 -17.41 -13.12
N TRP A 182 13.23 -17.85 -12.59
CA TRP A 182 14.42 -17.03 -12.41
C TRP A 182 15.11 -16.70 -13.74
N GLU A 183 14.98 -17.56 -14.72
CA GLU A 183 15.49 -17.36 -16.10
C GLU A 183 14.91 -16.10 -16.71
N PHE A 184 13.68 -15.73 -16.35
CA PHE A 184 13.07 -14.47 -16.78
C PHE A 184 13.81 -13.24 -16.24
N TYR A 185 14.21 -13.26 -14.96
CA TYR A 185 14.99 -12.18 -14.35
C TYR A 185 16.43 -12.15 -14.84
N GLU A 186 17.04 -13.31 -15.07
CA GLU A 186 18.36 -13.44 -15.71
C GLU A 186 18.33 -12.86 -17.15
N GLY A 187 17.28 -13.18 -17.90
CA GLY A 187 17.02 -12.61 -19.22
C GLY A 187 16.85 -11.08 -19.17
N MET A 188 16.10 -10.54 -18.21
CA MET A 188 15.99 -9.09 -18.02
C MET A 188 17.35 -8.45 -17.74
N LYS A 189 18.20 -9.08 -16.91
CA LYS A 189 19.56 -8.61 -16.66
C LYS A 189 20.40 -8.62 -17.93
N ALA A 190 20.34 -9.71 -18.71
CA ALA A 190 21.04 -9.83 -19.99
C ALA A 190 20.56 -8.79 -21.01
N ASN A 191 19.26 -8.42 -20.97
CA ASN A 191 18.64 -7.40 -21.80
C ASN A 191 18.85 -5.96 -21.28
N ALA A 192 19.74 -5.79 -20.28
CA ALA A 192 20.09 -4.50 -19.67
C ALA A 192 18.88 -3.73 -19.10
N VAL A 193 17.86 -4.43 -18.61
CA VAL A 193 16.72 -3.79 -17.93
C VAL A 193 17.21 -3.08 -16.67
N ALA A 194 16.94 -1.77 -16.57
CA ALA A 194 17.34 -0.95 -15.44
C ALA A 194 16.49 -1.24 -14.20
N VAL A 195 17.05 -1.02 -13.01
CA VAL A 195 16.31 -1.11 -11.75
C VAL A 195 16.18 0.27 -11.12
N GLY A 196 14.92 0.71 -10.92
CA GLY A 196 14.60 1.95 -10.22
C GLY A 196 14.15 1.70 -8.78
N LYS A 197 14.14 2.73 -7.94
CA LYS A 197 13.75 2.60 -6.53
C LYS A 197 12.32 2.03 -6.36
N GLY A 198 11.35 2.53 -7.13
CA GLY A 198 9.96 2.08 -7.04
C GLY A 198 9.14 2.55 -8.24
N ASN A 199 7.83 2.31 -8.23
CA ASN A 199 6.92 2.66 -9.34
C ASN A 199 7.05 4.13 -9.81
N GLY A 200 7.24 5.07 -8.88
CA GLY A 200 7.39 6.49 -9.21
C GLY A 200 8.61 6.77 -10.09
N SER A 201 9.75 6.08 -9.87
CA SER A 201 10.94 6.25 -10.71
C SER A 201 10.74 5.70 -12.12
N ILE A 202 9.98 4.61 -12.28
CA ILE A 202 9.64 4.06 -13.59
C ILE A 202 8.76 5.06 -14.36
N ILE A 203 7.71 5.59 -13.71
CA ILE A 203 6.83 6.58 -14.34
C ILE A 203 7.62 7.80 -14.82
N THR A 204 8.54 8.31 -13.97
CA THR A 204 9.38 9.46 -14.33
C THR A 204 10.25 9.15 -15.53
N ALA A 205 10.95 7.99 -15.53
CA ALA A 205 11.84 7.59 -16.61
C ALA A 205 11.10 7.35 -17.94
N VAL A 206 9.92 6.68 -17.86
CA VAL A 206 9.12 6.39 -19.06
C VAL A 206 8.45 7.66 -19.59
N ALA A 207 7.85 8.50 -18.74
CA ALA A 207 7.23 9.75 -19.16
C ALA A 207 8.26 10.76 -19.73
N GLY A 208 9.48 10.77 -19.18
CA GLY A 208 10.59 11.60 -19.64
C GLY A 208 11.26 11.10 -20.92
N GLY A 209 11.00 9.86 -21.34
CA GLY A 209 11.61 9.24 -22.50
C GLY A 209 12.99 8.60 -22.25
N ASP A 210 13.46 8.57 -21.00
CA ASP A 210 14.73 7.91 -20.63
C ASP A 210 14.60 6.38 -20.77
N ARG A 211 13.40 5.85 -20.65
CA ARG A 211 13.04 4.44 -20.87
C ARG A 211 11.78 4.37 -21.72
N LEU A 212 11.65 3.29 -22.50
CA LEU A 212 10.48 3.08 -23.35
C LEU A 212 9.29 2.60 -22.52
N PHE A 213 9.52 1.67 -21.59
CA PHE A 213 8.45 1.03 -20.83
C PHE A 213 8.94 0.42 -19.51
N GLY A 214 7.98 -0.01 -18.68
CA GLY A 214 8.23 -0.79 -17.48
C GLY A 214 6.96 -1.15 -16.72
N PRO A 215 7.00 -2.20 -15.89
CA PRO A 215 5.86 -2.60 -15.06
C PRO A 215 5.65 -1.61 -13.91
N VAL A 216 4.41 -1.17 -13.75
CA VAL A 216 3.96 -0.31 -12.66
C VAL A 216 2.57 -0.71 -12.19
N VAL A 217 2.14 -0.27 -11.01
CA VAL A 217 0.75 -0.46 -10.58
C VAL A 217 -0.21 0.43 -11.39
N ASP A 218 -1.31 -0.13 -11.79
CA ASP A 218 -2.26 0.38 -12.78
C ASP A 218 -2.81 1.79 -12.47
N TYR A 219 -3.21 2.06 -11.22
CA TYR A 219 -3.72 3.38 -10.84
C TYR A 219 -2.69 4.50 -11.06
N MET A 220 -1.40 4.21 -10.87
CA MET A 220 -0.33 5.20 -11.10
C MET A 220 -0.13 5.45 -12.59
N ALA A 221 -0.18 4.40 -13.42
CA ALA A 221 -0.14 4.52 -14.88
C ALA A 221 -1.31 5.38 -15.38
N ARG A 222 -2.54 5.04 -14.95
CA ARG A 222 -3.74 5.80 -15.29
C ARG A 222 -3.63 7.27 -14.89
N ARG A 223 -3.15 7.57 -13.67
CA ARG A 223 -2.97 8.96 -13.20
C ARG A 223 -1.94 9.73 -14.01
N ALA A 224 -0.84 9.09 -14.40
CA ALA A 224 0.17 9.71 -15.25
C ALA A 224 -0.43 10.08 -16.61
N LYS A 225 -1.17 9.17 -17.24
CA LYS A 225 -1.91 9.41 -18.48
C LYS A 225 -2.93 10.55 -18.32
N ALA A 226 -3.75 10.51 -17.27
CA ALA A 226 -4.78 11.54 -17.01
C ALA A 226 -4.19 12.94 -16.74
N LYS A 227 -2.96 13.03 -16.24
CA LYS A 227 -2.23 14.30 -16.06
C LYS A 227 -1.57 14.81 -17.34
N GLY A 228 -1.75 14.13 -18.48
CA GLY A 228 -1.21 14.54 -19.77
C GLY A 228 0.24 14.12 -20.00
N SER A 229 0.80 13.21 -19.19
CA SER A 229 2.09 12.61 -19.52
C SER A 229 1.98 11.79 -20.82
N PRO A 230 3.02 11.77 -21.67
CA PRO A 230 2.99 11.03 -22.93
C PRO A 230 3.17 9.51 -22.70
N VAL A 231 2.23 8.93 -21.96
CA VAL A 231 2.26 7.51 -21.58
C VAL A 231 0.89 6.87 -21.78
N ASP A 232 0.93 5.56 -22.02
CA ASP A 232 -0.23 4.67 -21.96
C ASP A 232 0.18 3.37 -21.28
N TYR A 233 -0.77 2.48 -21.03
CA TYR A 233 -0.50 1.22 -20.36
C TYR A 233 -1.37 0.10 -20.91
N VAL A 234 -0.87 -1.12 -20.76
CA VAL A 234 -1.59 -2.35 -21.15
C VAL A 234 -1.48 -3.38 -20.03
N TYR A 235 -2.54 -4.17 -19.85
CA TYR A 235 -2.49 -5.35 -19.00
C TYR A 235 -1.81 -6.48 -19.79
N PRO A 236 -0.79 -7.17 -19.21
CA PRO A 236 -0.13 -8.27 -19.89
C PRO A 236 -1.11 -9.43 -20.17
N ALA A 237 -1.02 -10.02 -21.36
CA ALA A 237 -1.93 -11.08 -21.79
C ALA A 237 -1.81 -12.35 -20.94
N GLU A 238 -0.63 -12.63 -20.38
CA GLU A 238 -0.40 -13.76 -19.49
C GLU A 238 -1.03 -13.54 -18.11
N GLY A 239 -1.43 -12.32 -17.80
CA GLY A 239 -2.01 -11.89 -16.52
C GLY A 239 -1.12 -10.97 -15.72
N SER A 240 -1.66 -10.46 -14.63
CA SER A 240 -1.03 -9.47 -13.74
C SER A 240 -0.88 -10.00 -12.32
N PRO A 241 0.26 -9.79 -11.65
CA PRO A 241 0.32 -9.83 -10.19
C PRO A 241 -0.62 -8.76 -9.61
N VAL A 242 -1.48 -9.19 -8.65
CA VAL A 242 -2.49 -8.33 -8.03
C VAL A 242 -2.29 -8.31 -6.52
N ILE A 243 -2.27 -7.11 -5.93
CA ILE A 243 -2.19 -6.89 -4.48
C ILE A 243 -3.41 -6.10 -3.99
N THR A 244 -3.69 -6.18 -2.68
CA THR A 244 -4.91 -5.58 -2.09
C THR A 244 -4.63 -4.43 -1.12
N GLU A 245 -3.38 -4.05 -0.95
CA GLU A 245 -2.90 -3.00 -0.04
C GLU A 245 -3.62 -3.01 1.33
N PRO A 246 -3.30 -4.01 2.18
CA PRO A 246 -4.03 -4.20 3.42
C PRO A 246 -3.77 -3.14 4.47
N VAL A 247 -4.75 -2.97 5.37
CA VAL A 247 -4.66 -2.26 6.65
C VAL A 247 -4.71 -3.26 7.81
N GLY A 248 -3.90 -3.02 8.83
CA GLY A 248 -3.93 -3.77 10.09
C GLY A 248 -3.63 -2.86 11.27
N ILE A 249 -4.13 -3.24 12.44
CA ILE A 249 -3.88 -2.55 13.71
C ILE A 249 -2.71 -3.24 14.40
N VAL A 250 -1.77 -2.45 14.93
CA VAL A 250 -0.65 -2.99 15.70
C VAL A 250 -1.13 -3.49 17.05
N ALA A 251 -0.65 -4.68 17.45
CA ALA A 251 -1.00 -5.31 18.71
C ALA A 251 -0.57 -4.45 19.91
N ARG A 252 -1.51 -4.25 20.85
CA ARG A 252 -1.37 -3.55 22.11
C ARG A 252 -2.11 -4.32 23.20
N GLU A 253 -1.78 -4.07 24.46
CA GLU A 253 -2.56 -4.56 25.59
C GLU A 253 -4.04 -4.14 25.45
N GLU A 254 -4.26 -2.89 25.03
CA GLU A 254 -5.57 -2.36 24.65
C GLU A 254 -5.48 -1.67 23.30
N VAL A 255 -6.31 -2.13 22.35
CA VAL A 255 -6.41 -1.54 21.02
C VAL A 255 -7.25 -0.27 21.08
N ARG A 256 -6.66 0.85 20.65
CA ARG A 256 -7.31 2.17 20.65
C ARG A 256 -8.57 2.19 19.79
N ALA A 257 -9.65 2.76 20.32
CA ALA A 257 -10.92 2.91 19.61
C ALA A 257 -10.76 3.75 18.31
N GLU A 258 -9.84 4.72 18.30
CA GLU A 258 -9.53 5.55 17.15
C GLU A 258 -8.91 4.73 16.01
N ALA A 259 -8.05 3.75 16.34
CA ALA A 259 -7.45 2.86 15.34
C ALA A 259 -8.52 1.99 14.66
N LYS A 260 -9.47 1.47 15.45
CA LYS A 260 -10.62 0.73 14.91
C LYS A 260 -11.47 1.60 14.00
N ARG A 261 -11.78 2.84 14.41
CA ARG A 261 -12.54 3.79 13.58
C ARG A 261 -11.81 4.13 12.27
N PHE A 262 -10.47 4.19 12.29
CA PHE A 262 -9.70 4.41 11.06
C PHE A 262 -9.83 3.24 10.09
N VAL A 263 -9.73 1.99 10.57
CA VAL A 263 -9.96 0.80 9.76
C VAL A 263 -11.38 0.78 9.21
N ASP A 264 -12.39 1.02 10.06
CA ASP A 264 -13.79 1.06 9.65
C ASP A 264 -14.02 2.13 8.57
N PHE A 265 -13.42 3.31 8.72
CA PHE A 265 -13.51 4.37 7.72
C PHE A 265 -12.94 3.93 6.37
N LEU A 266 -11.77 3.29 6.33
CA LEU A 266 -11.17 2.82 5.08
C LEU A 266 -12.05 1.81 4.35
N LEU A 267 -12.72 0.94 5.10
CA LEU A 267 -13.54 -0.15 4.57
C LEU A 267 -15.00 0.26 4.32
N SER A 268 -15.43 1.42 4.85
CA SER A 268 -16.78 1.97 4.67
C SER A 268 -17.05 2.37 3.21
N GLU A 269 -18.32 2.54 2.87
CA GLU A 269 -18.70 3.06 1.54
C GLU A 269 -18.05 4.42 1.25
N LYS A 270 -17.98 5.33 2.25
CA LYS A 270 -17.33 6.64 2.11
C LYS A 270 -15.84 6.51 1.83
N GLY A 271 -15.12 5.67 2.57
CA GLY A 271 -13.69 5.43 2.37
C GLY A 271 -13.41 4.77 1.01
N GLN A 272 -14.24 3.82 0.61
CA GLN A 272 -14.09 3.13 -0.67
C GLN A 272 -14.45 4.04 -1.85
N ALA A 273 -15.46 4.91 -1.73
CA ALA A 273 -15.75 5.94 -2.71
C ALA A 273 -14.60 6.96 -2.83
N LEU A 274 -13.96 7.32 -1.71
CA LEU A 274 -12.75 8.14 -1.71
C LEU A 274 -11.62 7.46 -2.49
N PHE A 275 -11.33 6.18 -2.26
CA PHE A 275 -10.33 5.43 -3.02
C PHE A 275 -10.64 5.41 -4.51
N SER A 276 -11.90 5.16 -4.90
CA SER A 276 -12.33 5.23 -6.30
C SER A 276 -12.11 6.63 -6.89
N GLY A 277 -12.51 7.70 -6.20
CA GLY A 277 -12.26 9.08 -6.60
C GLY A 277 -10.79 9.43 -6.75
N MET A 278 -9.93 8.84 -5.93
CA MET A 278 -8.48 8.93 -6.03
C MET A 278 -7.90 8.08 -7.18
N GLY A 279 -8.72 7.27 -7.87
CA GLY A 279 -8.34 6.45 -9.00
C GLY A 279 -7.82 5.06 -8.63
N TYR A 280 -8.10 4.56 -7.45
CA TYR A 280 -7.86 3.17 -7.06
C TYR A 280 -9.08 2.28 -7.37
N VAL A 281 -8.85 1.01 -7.59
CA VAL A 281 -9.93 0.02 -7.71
C VAL A 281 -10.41 -0.37 -6.31
N PRO A 282 -11.68 -0.05 -5.93
CA PRO A 282 -12.19 -0.35 -4.60
C PRO A 282 -12.42 -1.85 -4.42
N VAL A 283 -12.35 -2.34 -3.18
CA VAL A 283 -12.69 -3.73 -2.83
C VAL A 283 -14.16 -3.89 -2.47
N ARG A 284 -14.87 -2.81 -2.11
CA ARG A 284 -16.28 -2.85 -1.73
C ARG A 284 -17.18 -2.99 -2.93
N ARG A 285 -18.07 -3.97 -2.89
CA ARG A 285 -19.10 -4.15 -3.92
C ARG A 285 -20.00 -2.91 -4.04
N GLY A 286 -20.39 -2.57 -5.25
CA GLY A 286 -21.28 -1.42 -5.52
C GLY A 286 -20.55 -0.06 -5.62
N VAL A 287 -19.28 0.05 -5.24
CA VAL A 287 -18.47 1.25 -5.48
C VAL A 287 -17.89 1.19 -6.89
N PRO A 288 -18.06 2.24 -7.72
CA PRO A 288 -17.61 2.24 -9.11
C PRO A 288 -16.08 2.07 -9.23
N VAL A 289 -15.66 1.23 -10.18
CA VAL A 289 -14.27 1.14 -10.63
C VAL A 289 -13.97 2.36 -11.51
N PRO A 290 -12.82 3.04 -11.33
CA PRO A 290 -12.44 4.17 -12.17
C PRO A 290 -12.28 3.77 -13.64
N ASP A 291 -12.73 4.63 -14.56
CA ASP A 291 -12.58 4.41 -16.00
C ASP A 291 -11.12 4.10 -16.39
N GLY A 292 -10.95 3.11 -17.25
CA GLY A 292 -9.64 2.69 -17.74
C GLY A 292 -8.91 1.69 -16.83
N LEU A 293 -9.48 1.35 -15.65
CA LEU A 293 -8.99 0.26 -14.81
C LEU A 293 -9.92 -0.95 -14.87
N LEU A 294 -9.37 -2.13 -14.65
CA LEU A 294 -10.12 -3.38 -14.54
C LEU A 294 -10.43 -3.68 -13.07
N GLY A 295 -11.69 -4.04 -12.79
CA GLY A 295 -12.08 -4.61 -11.51
C GLY A 295 -11.40 -5.97 -11.28
N ILE A 296 -11.34 -6.44 -10.04
CA ILE A 296 -10.66 -7.69 -9.70
C ILE A 296 -11.21 -8.90 -10.48
N ASP A 297 -12.50 -8.90 -10.78
CA ASP A 297 -13.15 -9.99 -11.55
C ASP A 297 -12.85 -9.92 -13.06
N GLN A 298 -12.22 -8.87 -13.54
CA GLN A 298 -11.89 -8.63 -14.95
C GLN A 298 -10.40 -8.83 -15.26
N VAL A 299 -9.54 -8.77 -14.24
CA VAL A 299 -8.10 -8.96 -14.40
C VAL A 299 -7.78 -10.46 -14.44
N THR A 300 -7.04 -10.89 -15.47
CA THR A 300 -6.37 -12.20 -15.43
C THR A 300 -5.27 -12.15 -14.38
N VAL A 301 -5.47 -12.86 -13.27
CA VAL A 301 -4.54 -12.80 -12.12
C VAL A 301 -3.44 -13.83 -12.27
N LEU A 302 -2.19 -13.38 -12.24
CA LEU A 302 -1.04 -14.22 -11.96
C LEU A 302 -0.86 -14.31 -10.44
N SER A 303 -0.85 -15.52 -9.92
CA SER A 303 -0.69 -15.80 -8.49
C SER A 303 0.27 -16.96 -8.26
N ALA A 304 0.78 -17.06 -7.04
CA ALA A 304 1.57 -18.20 -6.59
C ALA A 304 1.07 -18.62 -5.19
N ASP A 305 1.48 -19.80 -4.74
CA ASP A 305 1.15 -20.30 -3.41
C ASP A 305 1.59 -19.33 -2.32
N SER A 306 0.64 -18.84 -1.51
CA SER A 306 0.88 -17.81 -0.51
C SER A 306 1.89 -18.24 0.55
N ALA A 307 1.88 -19.51 0.99
CA ALA A 307 2.83 -20.01 1.96
C ALA A 307 4.25 -20.01 1.39
N MET A 308 4.38 -20.31 0.08
CA MET A 308 5.65 -20.23 -0.61
C MET A 308 6.13 -18.78 -0.75
N LEU A 309 5.24 -17.86 -1.12
CA LEU A 309 5.58 -16.42 -1.21
C LEU A 309 6.08 -15.86 0.12
N ILE A 310 5.45 -16.25 1.24
CA ILE A 310 5.87 -15.84 2.58
C ILE A 310 7.25 -16.40 2.91
N ARG A 311 7.45 -17.71 2.73
CA ARG A 311 8.68 -18.42 3.10
C ARG A 311 9.90 -17.95 2.31
N GLU A 312 9.73 -17.72 1.01
CA GLU A 312 10.84 -17.46 0.09
C GLU A 312 11.15 -15.97 -0.12
N ARG A 313 10.30 -15.05 0.38
CA ARG A 313 10.42 -13.60 0.10
C ARG A 313 11.82 -13.02 0.35
N GLU A 314 12.43 -13.35 1.49
CA GLU A 314 13.77 -12.82 1.81
C GLU A 314 14.87 -13.45 0.94
N GLY A 315 14.74 -14.74 0.63
CA GLY A 315 15.62 -15.44 -0.30
C GLY A 315 15.51 -14.88 -1.72
N ASP A 316 14.29 -14.59 -2.19
CA ASP A 316 14.05 -13.98 -3.50
C ASP A 316 14.68 -12.59 -3.59
N LYS A 317 14.52 -11.77 -2.55
CA LYS A 317 15.15 -10.43 -2.50
C LYS A 317 16.67 -10.52 -2.49
N ALA A 318 17.25 -11.46 -1.74
CA ALA A 318 18.69 -11.67 -1.71
C ALA A 318 19.22 -12.10 -3.09
N ARG A 319 18.57 -13.06 -3.76
CA ARG A 319 18.95 -13.49 -5.11
C ARG A 319 18.78 -12.37 -6.13
N PHE A 320 17.72 -11.56 -6.04
CA PHE A 320 17.55 -10.39 -6.89
C PHE A 320 18.70 -9.38 -6.69
N SER A 321 19.06 -9.12 -5.42
CA SER A 321 20.17 -8.22 -5.07
C SER A 321 21.50 -8.71 -5.67
N GLU A 322 21.81 -9.99 -5.55
CA GLU A 322 22.99 -10.61 -6.16
C GLU A 322 22.97 -10.50 -7.69
N LEU A 323 21.82 -10.85 -8.31
CA LEU A 323 21.68 -10.82 -9.77
C LEU A 323 21.86 -9.43 -10.35
N PHE A 324 21.27 -8.39 -9.76
CA PHE A 324 21.30 -7.03 -10.29
C PHE A 324 22.41 -6.15 -9.70
N GLY A 325 23.15 -6.62 -8.70
CA GLY A 325 24.30 -5.91 -8.12
C GLY A 325 23.94 -4.79 -7.14
N TYR A 326 22.99 -5.02 -6.23
CA TYR A 326 22.52 -4.07 -5.22
C TYR A 326 22.87 -4.51 -3.80
#